data_8058beda01bef6e3e53068af5bede2e7
#
_entry.id   8058beda01bef6e3e53068af5bede2e7
#
_cell.length_a   1.000
_cell.length_b   1.000
_cell.length_c   1.000
_cell.angle_alpha   90.00
_cell.angle_beta   90.00
_cell.angle_gamma   90.00
#
_symmetry.space_group_name_H-M   'P 1'
#
loop_
_entity.id
_entity.type
_entity.pdbx_description
1 polymer ?
#
loop_
_entity_poly.entity_id
_entity_poly.type
_entity_poly.pdbx_seq_one_letter_code
_entity_poly.pdbx_strand_id
1 'polypeptide(L)'
;MNILIILTSVLCTAIISGIVGMAGGLILMAILVTLLPIQSAMILHGLVQAWSNGARFWILRSHMSWSIVPLYCIGALVPITIFMSITFIPEPGVVLVLIGLFPVLSQTIPRLGGFDTTRPSTSLICGASVTTTQLLAGASGPILDVFYVNSPLNRYQIIATKAFTQTLGHIVKCAYYIMIVASADFSISRNTDLSVGILFFSVVMAILGARIGTYFLRYVNEEQFTKLTRKIILILGLLCIAKGGSDLIQA
;
A
#
# COMPACT_ATOMS: atom_id res chain seq x y z
N MET A 1 4.94 13.29 -19.54
CA MET A 1 4.12 12.58 -18.51
C MET A 1 2.65 12.94 -18.67
N ASN A 2 1.75 11.96 -18.77
CA ASN A 2 0.32 12.25 -18.94
C ASN A 2 -0.34 12.41 -17.54
N ILE A 3 -0.40 13.65 -17.06
CA ILE A 3 -0.96 14.01 -15.74
C ILE A 3 -2.39 13.48 -15.59
N LEU A 4 -3.19 13.49 -16.65
CA LEU A 4 -4.57 13.03 -16.63
C LEU A 4 -4.64 11.52 -16.28
N ILE A 5 -3.74 10.70 -16.83
CA ILE A 5 -3.68 9.27 -16.50
C ILE A 5 -3.36 9.07 -15.03
N ILE A 6 -2.43 9.82 -14.46
CA ILE A 6 -2.09 9.71 -13.03
C ILE A 6 -3.29 10.09 -12.17
N LEU A 7 -3.91 11.25 -12.41
CA LEU A 7 -5.02 11.74 -11.59
C LEU A 7 -6.26 10.83 -11.67
N THR A 8 -6.60 10.35 -12.86
CA THR A 8 -7.71 9.39 -13.03
C THR A 8 -7.40 8.05 -12.38
N SER A 9 -6.17 7.54 -12.49
CA SER A 9 -5.74 6.32 -11.80
C SER A 9 -5.83 6.48 -10.28
N VAL A 10 -5.39 7.60 -9.73
CA VAL A 10 -5.48 7.89 -8.29
C VAL A 10 -6.95 7.89 -7.84
N LEU A 11 -7.83 8.62 -8.56
CA LEU A 11 -9.25 8.68 -8.21
C LEU A 11 -9.91 7.30 -8.25
N CYS A 12 -9.78 6.58 -9.36
CA CYS A 12 -10.40 5.26 -9.54
C CYS A 12 -9.89 4.24 -8.51
N THR A 13 -8.57 4.20 -8.29
CA THR A 13 -7.99 3.26 -7.33
C THR A 13 -8.32 3.62 -5.88
N ALA A 14 -8.47 4.92 -5.55
CA ALA A 14 -8.92 5.35 -4.24
C ALA A 14 -10.40 4.98 -3.99
N ILE A 15 -11.27 5.06 -5.00
CA ILE A 15 -12.66 4.57 -4.93
C ILE A 15 -12.67 3.06 -4.68
N ILE A 16 -11.93 2.29 -5.47
CA ILE A 16 -11.80 0.83 -5.29
C ILE A 16 -11.29 0.52 -3.88
N SER A 17 -10.28 1.22 -3.42
CA SER A 17 -9.72 1.05 -2.08
C SER A 17 -10.72 1.39 -0.97
N GLY A 18 -11.60 2.37 -1.20
CA GLY A 18 -12.68 2.74 -0.29
C GLY A 18 -13.72 1.64 -0.11
N ILE A 19 -13.99 0.87 -1.17
CA ILE A 19 -14.99 -0.21 -1.18
C ILE A 19 -14.38 -1.53 -0.68
N VAL A 20 -13.21 -1.94 -1.22
CA VAL A 20 -12.60 -3.28 -0.97
C VAL A 20 -11.51 -3.26 0.09
N GLY A 21 -11.04 -2.08 0.45
CA GLY A 21 -9.91 -1.94 1.35
C GLY A 21 -8.61 -1.68 0.60
N MET A 22 -7.75 -2.69 0.35
CA MET A 22 -6.35 -2.44 -0.03
C MET A 22 -5.98 -2.73 -1.47
N ALA A 23 -6.91 -3.27 -2.25
CA ALA A 23 -6.68 -3.62 -3.65
C ALA A 23 -6.29 -2.40 -4.51
N GLY A 24 -6.94 -1.25 -4.26
CA GLY A 24 -6.67 -0.03 -5.01
C GLY A 24 -5.22 0.45 -4.88
N GLY A 25 -4.62 0.35 -3.69
CA GLY A 25 -3.22 0.73 -3.48
C GLY A 25 -2.25 -0.13 -4.30
N LEU A 26 -2.49 -1.44 -4.37
CA LEU A 26 -1.68 -2.35 -5.16
C LEU A 26 -1.77 -2.03 -6.66
N ILE A 27 -3.00 -1.80 -7.16
CA ILE A 27 -3.24 -1.43 -8.56
C ILE A 27 -2.55 -0.09 -8.88
N LEU A 28 -2.68 0.90 -7.99
CA LEU A 28 -2.03 2.20 -8.18
C LEU A 28 -0.51 2.07 -8.23
N MET A 29 0.09 1.27 -7.33
CA MET A 29 1.54 1.09 -7.33
C MET A 29 2.03 0.46 -8.63
N ALA A 30 1.34 -0.57 -9.13
CA ALA A 30 1.66 -1.20 -10.41
C ALA A 30 1.62 -0.18 -11.57
N ILE A 31 0.60 0.67 -11.60
CA ILE A 31 0.50 1.74 -12.63
C ILE A 31 1.64 2.75 -12.48
N LEU A 32 1.92 3.22 -11.27
CA LEU A 32 2.92 4.27 -11.07
C LEU A 32 4.34 3.81 -11.39
N VAL A 33 4.70 2.56 -11.07
CA VAL A 33 6.03 1.99 -11.40
C VAL A 33 6.27 1.90 -12.91
N THR A 34 5.21 1.76 -13.72
CA THR A 34 5.33 1.74 -15.19
C THR A 34 5.38 3.14 -15.80
N LEU A 35 4.94 4.17 -15.08
CA LEU A 35 4.83 5.55 -15.59
C LEU A 35 5.91 6.49 -15.07
N LEU A 36 6.53 6.19 -13.93
CA LEU A 36 7.43 7.09 -13.21
C LEU A 36 8.72 6.36 -12.79
N PRO A 37 9.83 7.10 -12.61
CA PRO A 37 11.00 6.60 -11.90
C PRO A 37 10.60 6.06 -10.53
N ILE A 38 11.27 5.01 -10.06
CA ILE A 38 10.86 4.26 -8.86
C ILE A 38 10.71 5.13 -7.62
N GLN A 39 11.63 6.08 -7.38
CA GLN A 39 11.56 6.99 -6.23
C GLN A 39 10.32 7.88 -6.30
N SER A 40 10.03 8.45 -7.48
CA SER A 40 8.83 9.26 -7.73
C SER A 40 7.55 8.45 -7.54
N ALA A 41 7.53 7.22 -8.05
CA ALA A 41 6.39 6.29 -7.85
C ALA A 41 6.17 5.98 -6.37
N MET A 42 7.23 5.70 -5.61
CA MET A 42 7.16 5.41 -4.18
C MET A 42 6.67 6.61 -3.36
N ILE A 43 7.17 7.82 -3.67
CA ILE A 43 6.76 9.07 -3.00
C ILE A 43 5.30 9.39 -3.31
N LEU A 44 4.92 9.44 -4.59
CA LEU A 44 3.55 9.78 -4.99
C LEU A 44 2.54 8.76 -4.45
N HIS A 45 2.83 7.47 -4.61
CA HIS A 45 2.00 6.41 -4.04
C HIS A 45 1.87 6.53 -2.52
N GLY A 46 3.00 6.77 -1.82
CA GLY A 46 3.00 6.96 -0.37
C GLY A 46 2.11 8.11 0.06
N LEU A 47 2.27 9.27 -0.58
CA LEU A 47 1.48 10.46 -0.30
C LEU A 47 -0.02 10.20 -0.53
N VAL A 48 -0.38 9.70 -1.71
CA VAL A 48 -1.77 9.38 -2.09
C VAL A 48 -2.41 8.39 -1.10
N GLN A 49 -1.69 7.32 -0.77
CA GLN A 49 -2.21 6.30 0.13
C GLN A 49 -2.26 6.75 1.59
N ALA A 50 -1.32 7.58 2.06
CA ALA A 50 -1.39 8.18 3.38
C ALA A 50 -2.67 9.01 3.55
N TRP A 51 -3.02 9.84 2.57
CA TRP A 51 -4.24 10.65 2.60
C TRP A 51 -5.51 9.82 2.39
N SER A 52 -5.52 8.86 1.45
CA SER A 52 -6.67 7.98 1.20
C SER A 52 -7.00 7.11 2.41
N ASN A 53 -5.99 6.45 3.00
CA ASN A 53 -6.17 5.64 4.20
C ASN A 53 -6.44 6.51 5.43
N GLY A 54 -5.77 7.67 5.57
CA GLY A 54 -6.02 8.64 6.63
C GLY A 54 -7.46 9.17 6.62
N ALA A 55 -7.99 9.50 5.45
CA ALA A 55 -9.40 9.91 5.31
C ALA A 55 -10.36 8.80 5.72
N ARG A 56 -10.09 7.55 5.33
CA ARG A 56 -10.90 6.39 5.74
C ARG A 56 -10.82 6.14 7.24
N PHE A 57 -9.60 6.17 7.79
CA PHE A 57 -9.42 6.08 9.25
C PHE A 57 -10.22 7.15 9.97
N TRP A 58 -10.15 8.40 9.51
CA TRP A 58 -10.88 9.52 10.14
C TRP A 58 -12.38 9.29 10.18
N ILE A 59 -12.96 8.76 9.10
CA ILE A 59 -14.39 8.43 9.02
C ILE A 59 -14.76 7.31 10.01
N LEU A 60 -13.88 6.30 10.17
CA LEU A 60 -14.15 5.10 10.95
C LEU A 60 -13.44 5.06 12.32
N ARG A 61 -12.86 6.17 12.78
CA ARG A 61 -11.97 6.24 13.96
C ARG A 61 -12.60 5.72 15.26
N SER A 62 -13.93 5.81 15.39
CA SER A 62 -14.67 5.27 16.55
C SER A 62 -14.60 3.74 16.68
N HIS A 63 -14.23 3.05 15.59
CA HIS A 63 -14.11 1.59 15.55
C HIS A 63 -12.66 1.12 15.68
N MET A 64 -11.72 2.01 15.97
CA MET A 64 -10.29 1.69 16.03
C MET A 64 -9.96 0.73 17.18
N SER A 65 -9.19 -0.32 16.88
CA SER A 65 -8.61 -1.22 17.90
C SER A 65 -7.22 -0.74 18.29
N TRP A 66 -7.14 0.16 19.28
CA TRP A 66 -5.90 0.81 19.71
C TRP A 66 -4.88 -0.14 20.33
N SER A 67 -5.33 -1.28 20.88
CA SER A 67 -4.45 -2.28 21.53
C SER A 67 -3.41 -2.89 20.59
N ILE A 68 -3.69 -2.90 19.26
CA ILE A 68 -2.81 -3.46 18.23
C ILE A 68 -1.63 -2.51 17.92
N VAL A 69 -1.88 -1.20 17.99
CA VAL A 69 -0.97 -0.17 17.45
C VAL A 69 0.41 -0.16 18.09
N PRO A 70 0.57 -0.19 19.41
CA PRO A 70 1.89 -0.09 20.02
C PRO A 70 2.85 -1.19 19.56
N LEU A 71 2.40 -2.45 19.58
CA LEU A 71 3.23 -3.59 19.17
C LEU A 71 3.46 -3.63 17.68
N TYR A 72 2.47 -3.22 16.88
CA TYR A 72 2.67 -3.01 15.44
C TYR A 72 3.78 -1.98 15.17
N CYS A 73 3.77 -0.84 15.84
CA CYS A 73 4.80 0.19 15.69
C CYS A 73 6.18 -0.30 16.14
N ILE A 74 6.27 -1.03 17.26
CA ILE A 74 7.54 -1.63 17.71
C ILE A 74 8.07 -2.60 16.65
N GLY A 75 7.21 -3.47 16.09
CA GLY A 75 7.59 -4.38 15.02
C GLY A 75 8.07 -3.66 13.76
N ALA A 76 7.44 -2.53 13.44
CA ALA A 76 7.80 -1.71 12.27
C ALA A 76 9.19 -1.04 12.40
N LEU A 77 9.68 -0.78 13.61
CA LEU A 77 10.99 -0.16 13.83
C LEU A 77 12.14 -1.01 13.29
N VAL A 78 12.03 -2.34 13.37
CA VAL A 78 13.10 -3.25 12.90
C VAL A 78 13.41 -3.05 11.41
N PRO A 79 12.45 -3.20 10.47
CA PRO A 79 12.74 -2.97 9.07
C PRO A 79 13.10 -1.50 8.78
N ILE A 80 12.52 -0.51 9.48
CA ILE A 80 12.89 0.89 9.29
C ILE A 80 14.38 1.09 9.56
N THR A 81 14.89 0.60 10.67
CA THR A 81 16.32 0.74 11.02
C THR A 81 17.22 0.02 10.02
N ILE A 82 16.86 -1.18 9.58
CA ILE A 82 17.62 -1.94 8.58
C ILE A 82 17.67 -1.16 7.26
N PHE A 83 16.53 -0.73 6.73
CA PHE A 83 16.47 -0.03 5.45
C PHE A 83 17.20 1.31 5.48
N MET A 84 17.12 2.05 6.58
CA MET A 84 17.89 3.29 6.77
C MET A 84 19.40 3.05 6.80
N SER A 85 19.85 1.90 7.34
CA SER A 85 21.28 1.57 7.41
C SER A 85 21.88 1.22 6.05
N ILE A 86 21.11 0.57 5.15
CA ILE A 86 21.61 0.09 3.85
C ILE A 86 21.26 1.01 2.68
N THR A 87 20.40 2.02 2.89
CA THR A 87 19.94 2.96 1.85
C THR A 87 19.44 2.24 0.59
N PHE A 88 18.57 1.25 0.78
CA PHE A 88 18.12 0.35 -0.28
C PHE A 88 17.08 0.99 -1.20
N ILE A 89 17.31 0.92 -2.52
CA ILE A 89 16.34 1.31 -3.56
C ILE A 89 16.06 0.07 -4.42
N PRO A 90 14.82 -0.44 -4.44
CA PRO A 90 14.49 -1.59 -5.26
C PRO A 90 14.47 -1.24 -6.76
N GLU A 91 14.84 -2.20 -7.59
CA GLU A 91 14.65 -2.08 -9.03
C GLU A 91 13.15 -2.18 -9.42
N PRO A 92 12.69 -1.44 -10.44
CA PRO A 92 11.29 -1.47 -10.87
C PRO A 92 10.78 -2.87 -11.19
N GLY A 93 11.59 -3.71 -11.83
CA GLY A 93 11.26 -5.11 -12.13
C GLY A 93 11.01 -5.93 -10.86
N VAL A 94 11.86 -5.78 -9.83
CA VAL A 94 11.67 -6.42 -8.52
C VAL A 94 10.36 -5.98 -7.87
N VAL A 95 10.07 -4.69 -7.90
CA VAL A 95 8.82 -4.15 -7.34
C VAL A 95 7.61 -4.76 -8.02
N LEU A 96 7.61 -4.85 -9.37
CA LEU A 96 6.51 -5.47 -10.12
C LEU A 96 6.33 -6.95 -9.77
N VAL A 97 7.42 -7.71 -9.70
CA VAL A 97 7.35 -9.13 -9.30
C VAL A 97 6.77 -9.28 -7.90
N LEU A 98 7.19 -8.46 -6.93
CA LEU A 98 6.67 -8.50 -5.56
C LEU A 98 5.19 -8.12 -5.49
N ILE A 99 4.76 -7.08 -6.22
CA ILE A 99 3.34 -6.70 -6.35
C ILE A 99 2.50 -7.87 -6.87
N GLY A 100 3.03 -8.63 -7.82
CA GLY A 100 2.35 -9.80 -8.37
C GLY A 100 2.33 -10.99 -7.43
N LEU A 101 3.39 -11.21 -6.65
CA LEU A 101 3.49 -12.33 -5.70
C LEU A 101 2.64 -12.13 -4.44
N PHE A 102 2.51 -10.92 -3.93
CA PHE A 102 1.82 -10.66 -2.66
C PHE A 102 0.36 -11.15 -2.62
N PRO A 103 -0.46 -11.00 -3.66
CA PRO A 103 -1.81 -11.57 -3.70
C PRO A 103 -1.82 -13.09 -3.62
N VAL A 104 -0.84 -13.75 -4.22
CA VAL A 104 -0.70 -15.22 -4.17
C VAL A 104 -0.30 -15.66 -2.76
N LEU A 105 0.72 -15.01 -2.19
CA LEU A 105 1.18 -15.29 -0.84
C LEU A 105 0.08 -15.07 0.20
N SER A 106 -0.68 -13.98 0.08
CA SER A 106 -1.77 -13.67 1.01
C SER A 106 -2.89 -14.70 1.02
N GLN A 107 -3.03 -15.48 -0.04
CA GLN A 107 -4.02 -16.56 -0.11
C GLN A 107 -3.48 -17.91 0.39
N THR A 108 -2.16 -18.06 0.39
CA THR A 108 -1.49 -19.33 0.78
C THR A 108 -1.13 -19.32 2.26
N ILE A 109 -0.57 -18.24 2.76
CA ILE A 109 -0.07 -18.11 4.14
C ILE A 109 -1.16 -18.36 5.20
N PRO A 110 -2.41 -17.86 5.09
CA PRO A 110 -3.44 -18.11 6.11
C PRO A 110 -3.80 -19.57 6.29
N ARG A 111 -3.54 -20.40 5.27
CA ARG A 111 -3.75 -21.86 5.34
C ARG A 111 -2.67 -22.57 6.16
N LEU A 112 -1.52 -21.92 6.38
CA LEU A 112 -0.36 -22.46 7.09
C LEU A 112 -0.38 -22.13 8.59
N GLY A 113 -1.19 -21.14 9.03
CA GLY A 113 -1.25 -20.74 10.44
C GLY A 113 -2.37 -19.76 10.75
N GLY A 114 -2.80 -19.75 12.01
CA GLY A 114 -3.86 -18.87 12.52
C GLY A 114 -3.30 -17.52 12.98
N PHE A 115 -3.05 -16.60 12.04
CA PHE A 115 -2.63 -15.24 12.39
C PHE A 115 -3.82 -14.43 12.92
N ASP A 116 -3.64 -13.86 14.12
CA ASP A 116 -4.60 -13.02 14.79
C ASP A 116 -3.87 -11.80 15.36
N THR A 117 -4.10 -10.62 14.77
CA THR A 117 -3.42 -9.38 15.16
C THR A 117 -3.72 -8.92 16.57
N THR A 118 -4.73 -9.46 17.24
CA THR A 118 -5.01 -9.11 18.64
C THR A 118 -4.01 -9.77 19.60
N ARG A 119 -3.25 -10.78 19.12
CA ARG A 119 -2.19 -11.40 19.91
C ARG A 119 -0.90 -10.58 19.82
N PRO A 120 -0.20 -10.34 20.96
CA PRO A 120 0.98 -9.49 21.01
C PRO A 120 2.09 -9.86 20.00
N SER A 121 2.47 -11.12 19.91
CA SER A 121 3.49 -11.61 18.98
C SER A 121 3.08 -11.41 17.52
N THR A 122 1.81 -11.66 17.19
CA THR A 122 1.28 -11.50 15.84
C THR A 122 1.22 -10.02 15.43
N SER A 123 0.86 -9.12 16.35
CA SER A 123 0.89 -7.67 16.13
C SER A 123 2.29 -7.17 15.79
N LEU A 124 3.30 -7.63 16.52
CA LEU A 124 4.70 -7.29 16.32
C LEU A 124 5.21 -7.81 14.96
N ILE A 125 4.95 -9.09 14.64
CA ILE A 125 5.31 -9.68 13.34
C ILE A 125 4.58 -8.97 12.21
N CYS A 126 3.32 -8.61 12.40
CA CYS A 126 2.54 -7.84 11.43
C CYS A 126 3.23 -6.50 11.11
N GLY A 127 3.62 -5.73 12.13
CA GLY A 127 4.33 -4.46 11.94
C GLY A 127 5.63 -4.63 11.15
N ALA A 128 6.45 -5.63 11.50
CA ALA A 128 7.69 -5.92 10.81
C ALA A 128 7.44 -6.34 9.34
N SER A 129 6.57 -7.31 9.09
CA SER A 129 6.30 -7.85 7.75
C SER A 129 5.68 -6.78 6.84
N VAL A 130 4.69 -6.05 7.35
CA VAL A 130 3.98 -5.01 6.57
C VAL A 130 4.91 -3.86 6.22
N THR A 131 5.75 -3.40 7.16
CA THR A 131 6.70 -2.32 6.88
C THR A 131 7.80 -2.76 5.91
N THR A 132 8.32 -3.99 6.05
CA THR A 132 9.27 -4.56 5.08
C THR A 132 8.68 -4.57 3.67
N THR A 133 7.49 -5.12 3.50
CA THR A 133 6.83 -5.18 2.19
C THR A 133 6.48 -3.80 1.64
N GLN A 134 6.14 -2.86 2.53
CA GLN A 134 5.86 -1.46 2.18
C GLN A 134 7.09 -0.74 1.62
N LEU A 135 8.25 -0.94 2.23
CA LEU A 135 9.50 -0.33 1.77
C LEU A 135 10.06 -1.00 0.52
N LEU A 136 9.91 -2.34 0.37
CA LEU A 136 10.37 -3.09 -0.79
C LEU A 136 9.50 -2.87 -2.03
N ALA A 137 8.20 -3.03 -1.90
CA ALA A 137 7.28 -3.06 -3.04
C ALA A 137 6.29 -1.87 -3.09
N GLY A 138 6.39 -0.95 -2.12
CA GLY A 138 5.52 0.24 -2.05
C GLY A 138 4.07 -0.05 -1.64
N ALA A 139 3.63 -1.31 -1.64
CA ALA A 139 2.28 -1.72 -1.27
C ALA A 139 2.33 -3.02 -0.46
N SER A 140 1.68 -3.04 0.69
CA SER A 140 1.69 -4.16 1.65
C SER A 140 0.30 -4.71 1.96
N GLY A 141 -0.71 -4.25 1.24
CA GLY A 141 -2.11 -4.56 1.50
C GLY A 141 -2.42 -6.05 1.65
N PRO A 142 -2.09 -6.89 0.68
CA PRO A 142 -2.36 -8.32 0.75
C PRO A 142 -1.66 -9.01 1.93
N ILE A 143 -0.45 -8.58 2.28
CA ILE A 143 0.28 -9.13 3.44
C ILE A 143 -0.39 -8.71 4.75
N LEU A 144 -0.82 -7.46 4.86
CA LEU A 144 -1.58 -7.00 6.03
C LEU A 144 -2.90 -7.79 6.19
N ASP A 145 -3.58 -8.15 5.10
CA ASP A 145 -4.82 -8.94 5.14
C ASP A 145 -4.64 -10.28 5.83
N VAL A 146 -3.50 -10.96 5.62
CA VAL A 146 -3.17 -12.25 6.24
C VAL A 146 -3.32 -12.21 7.75
N PHE A 147 -2.90 -11.12 8.38
CA PHE A 147 -2.89 -10.97 9.84
C PHE A 147 -4.27 -10.72 10.45
N TYR A 148 -5.28 -10.37 9.63
CA TYR A 148 -6.63 -10.08 10.09
C TYR A 148 -7.63 -11.21 9.80
N VAL A 149 -7.26 -12.24 9.03
CA VAL A 149 -8.17 -13.33 8.61
C VAL A 149 -8.81 -14.06 9.78
N ASN A 150 -8.06 -14.31 10.86
CA ASN A 150 -8.53 -15.02 12.04
C ASN A 150 -8.74 -14.10 13.25
N SER A 151 -8.77 -12.79 13.02
CA SER A 151 -9.00 -11.80 14.08
C SER A 151 -10.46 -11.83 14.54
N PRO A 152 -10.73 -11.76 15.86
CA PRO A 152 -12.10 -11.67 16.40
C PRO A 152 -12.74 -10.30 16.19
N LEU A 153 -12.06 -9.37 15.52
CA LEU A 153 -12.54 -8.03 15.25
C LEU A 153 -13.66 -8.02 14.23
N ASN A 154 -14.64 -7.14 14.44
CA ASN A 154 -15.67 -6.93 13.43
C ASN A 154 -15.12 -6.15 12.22
N ARG A 155 -15.89 -6.15 11.11
CA ARG A 155 -15.50 -5.53 9.84
C ARG A 155 -15.04 -4.07 9.99
N TYR A 156 -15.77 -3.25 10.76
CA TYR A 156 -15.43 -1.83 10.91
C TYR A 156 -14.14 -1.64 11.72
N GLN A 157 -13.93 -2.48 12.75
CA GLN A 157 -12.68 -2.49 13.51
C GLN A 157 -11.49 -2.88 12.63
N ILE A 158 -11.65 -3.91 11.81
CA ILE A 158 -10.61 -4.33 10.85
C ILE A 158 -10.27 -3.19 9.90
N ILE A 159 -11.27 -2.60 9.24
CA ILE A 159 -11.06 -1.53 8.25
C ILE A 159 -10.41 -0.31 8.89
N ALA A 160 -10.88 0.13 10.06
CA ALA A 160 -10.34 1.29 10.76
C ALA A 160 -8.89 1.07 11.19
N THR A 161 -8.59 -0.08 11.78
CA THR A 161 -7.24 -0.41 12.29
C THR A 161 -6.25 -0.57 11.13
N LYS A 162 -6.64 -1.26 10.06
CA LYS A 162 -5.85 -1.38 8.84
C LYS A 162 -5.61 -0.01 8.18
N ALA A 163 -6.62 0.85 8.10
CA ALA A 163 -6.48 2.17 7.52
C ALA A 163 -5.47 3.03 8.32
N PHE A 164 -5.49 2.97 9.63
CA PHE A 164 -4.54 3.68 10.48
C PHE A 164 -3.11 3.17 10.31
N THR A 165 -2.89 1.85 10.45
CA THR A 165 -1.56 1.24 10.31
C THR A 165 -0.97 1.44 8.93
N GLN A 166 -1.80 1.39 7.87
CA GLN A 166 -1.39 1.72 6.51
C GLN A 166 -1.02 3.20 6.36
N THR A 167 -1.76 4.11 6.98
CA THR A 167 -1.41 5.54 6.98
C THR A 167 -0.01 5.76 7.55
N LEU A 168 0.28 5.16 8.71
CA LEU A 168 1.62 5.23 9.31
C LEU A 168 2.70 4.65 8.37
N GLY A 169 2.47 3.46 7.82
CA GLY A 169 3.41 2.83 6.89
C GLY A 169 3.68 3.66 5.64
N HIS A 170 2.66 4.32 5.08
CA HIS A 170 2.82 5.18 3.92
C HIS A 170 3.54 6.50 4.25
N ILE A 171 3.35 7.06 5.44
CA ILE A 171 4.12 8.21 5.93
C ILE A 171 5.59 7.83 6.07
N VAL A 172 5.89 6.70 6.71
CA VAL A 172 7.26 6.16 6.84
C VAL A 172 7.90 5.97 5.46
N LYS A 173 7.18 5.35 4.52
CA LYS A 173 7.66 5.15 3.16
C LYS A 173 7.97 6.48 2.46
N CYS A 174 7.06 7.46 2.53
CA CYS A 174 7.29 8.80 1.98
C CYS A 174 8.56 9.43 2.56
N ALA A 175 8.68 9.43 3.89
CA ALA A 175 9.84 9.99 4.57
C ALA A 175 11.14 9.30 4.12
N TYR A 176 11.15 7.97 4.06
CA TYR A 176 12.30 7.18 3.62
C TYR A 176 12.75 7.56 2.21
N TYR A 177 11.84 7.55 1.22
CA TYR A 177 12.20 7.85 -0.17
C TYR A 177 12.51 9.33 -0.41
N ILE A 178 11.89 10.26 0.33
CA ILE A 178 12.23 11.68 0.28
C ILE A 178 13.65 11.91 0.84
N MET A 179 14.01 11.24 1.95
CA MET A 179 15.36 11.32 2.52
C MET A 179 16.41 10.79 1.55
N ILE A 180 16.16 9.67 0.86
CA ILE A 180 17.07 9.13 -0.15
C ILE A 180 17.27 10.14 -1.29
N VAL A 181 16.18 10.70 -1.82
CA VAL A 181 16.26 11.70 -2.90
C VAL A 181 17.01 12.95 -2.44
N ALA A 182 16.82 13.38 -1.20
CA ALA A 182 17.50 14.55 -0.63
C ALA A 182 18.98 14.30 -0.33
N SER A 183 19.37 13.06 -0.01
CA SER A 183 20.77 12.67 0.27
C SER A 183 21.57 12.32 -0.99
N ALA A 184 20.91 12.00 -2.09
CA ALA A 184 21.55 11.81 -3.38
C ALA A 184 22.01 13.16 -3.94
N ASP A 185 23.21 13.19 -4.56
CA ASP A 185 23.76 14.40 -5.17
C ASP A 185 22.70 15.14 -6.00
N PHE A 186 22.66 16.46 -5.89
CA PHE A 186 21.67 17.38 -6.47
C PHE A 186 21.31 17.12 -7.95
N SER A 187 22.16 16.40 -8.69
CA SER A 187 21.94 16.00 -10.08
C SER A 187 20.82 14.94 -10.25
N ILE A 188 20.63 14.03 -9.28
CA ILE A 188 19.57 13.00 -9.30
C ILE A 188 18.22 13.59 -8.86
N SER A 189 18.25 14.61 -7.98
CA SER A 189 17.06 15.31 -7.48
C SER A 189 16.27 16.04 -8.58
N ARG A 190 16.89 16.40 -9.72
CA ARG A 190 16.22 17.07 -10.84
C ARG A 190 15.34 16.14 -11.68
N ASN A 191 15.45 14.82 -11.51
CA ASN A 191 14.67 13.83 -12.26
C ASN A 191 13.40 13.36 -11.55
N THR A 192 12.95 14.04 -10.47
CA THR A 192 11.61 13.79 -9.96
C THR A 192 10.61 14.55 -10.85
N ASP A 193 9.93 13.83 -11.74
CA ASP A 193 8.85 14.37 -12.60
C ASP A 193 7.62 14.86 -11.83
N LEU A 194 7.74 15.03 -10.51
CA LEU A 194 6.65 15.40 -9.61
C LEU A 194 6.62 16.90 -9.35
N SER A 195 5.78 17.63 -10.07
CA SER A 195 5.48 19.01 -9.71
C SER A 195 4.60 19.08 -8.46
N VAL A 196 4.69 20.18 -7.71
CA VAL A 196 3.82 20.46 -6.55
C VAL A 196 2.34 20.35 -6.92
N GLY A 197 1.97 20.78 -8.13
CA GLY A 197 0.60 20.68 -8.63
C GLY A 197 0.13 19.22 -8.75
N ILE A 198 0.97 18.32 -9.27
CA ILE A 198 0.62 16.89 -9.36
C ILE A 198 0.41 16.29 -7.98
N LEU A 199 1.29 16.60 -7.02
CA LEU A 199 1.17 16.12 -5.65
C LEU A 199 -0.14 16.61 -5.01
N PHE A 200 -0.43 17.92 -5.14
CA PHE A 200 -1.63 18.53 -4.57
C PHE A 200 -2.91 17.91 -5.16
N PHE A 201 -3.05 17.88 -6.50
CA PHE A 201 -4.25 17.33 -7.13
C PHE A 201 -4.39 15.84 -6.89
N SER A 202 -3.30 15.08 -6.81
CA SER A 202 -3.35 13.65 -6.45
C SER A 202 -3.89 13.43 -5.04
N VAL A 203 -3.51 14.26 -4.07
CA VAL A 203 -4.07 14.22 -2.70
C VAL A 203 -5.57 14.53 -2.71
N VAL A 204 -5.99 15.55 -3.45
CA VAL A 204 -7.42 15.88 -3.58
C VAL A 204 -8.19 14.71 -4.17
N MET A 205 -7.71 14.11 -5.27
CA MET A 205 -8.34 12.93 -5.89
C MET A 205 -8.36 11.71 -4.96
N ALA A 206 -7.31 11.51 -4.16
CA ALA A 206 -7.25 10.43 -3.18
C ALA A 206 -8.30 10.58 -2.08
N ILE A 207 -8.46 11.78 -1.53
CA ILE A 207 -9.47 12.06 -0.49
C ILE A 207 -10.89 11.92 -1.05
N LEU A 208 -11.15 12.49 -2.23
CA LEU A 208 -12.44 12.38 -2.90
C LEU A 208 -12.78 10.92 -3.20
N GLY A 209 -11.84 10.18 -3.80
CA GLY A 209 -12.03 8.76 -4.11
C GLY A 209 -12.28 7.92 -2.85
N ALA A 210 -11.52 8.15 -1.77
CA ALA A 210 -11.71 7.44 -0.50
C ALA A 210 -13.09 7.73 0.11
N ARG A 211 -13.56 8.97 0.07
CA ARG A 211 -14.91 9.36 0.55
C ARG A 211 -16.01 8.69 -0.27
N ILE A 212 -15.92 8.77 -1.59
CA ILE A 212 -16.88 8.15 -2.53
C ILE A 212 -16.90 6.63 -2.28
N GLY A 213 -15.74 5.97 -2.25
CA GLY A 213 -15.65 4.53 -2.03
C GLY A 213 -16.21 4.10 -0.67
N THR A 214 -15.89 4.83 0.41
CA THR A 214 -16.41 4.54 1.75
C THR A 214 -17.92 4.76 1.83
N TYR A 215 -18.46 5.74 1.12
CA TYR A 215 -19.91 5.95 1.02
C TYR A 215 -20.61 4.76 0.36
N PHE A 216 -20.05 4.23 -0.73
CA PHE A 216 -20.60 3.09 -1.45
C PHE A 216 -20.40 1.74 -0.75
N LEU A 217 -19.50 1.66 0.23
CA LEU A 217 -19.21 0.43 0.98
C LEU A 217 -20.46 -0.26 1.54
N ARG A 218 -21.47 0.51 1.94
CA ARG A 218 -22.75 0.02 2.51
C ARG A 218 -23.71 -0.61 1.49
N TYR A 219 -23.55 -0.28 0.20
CA TYR A 219 -24.44 -0.73 -0.87
C TYR A 219 -23.89 -1.92 -1.66
N VAL A 220 -22.63 -2.22 -1.50
CA VAL A 220 -21.96 -3.26 -2.28
C VAL A 220 -22.14 -4.61 -1.61
N ASN A 221 -22.57 -5.62 -2.40
CA ASN A 221 -22.53 -7.01 -1.98
C ASN A 221 -21.06 -7.42 -1.84
N GLU A 222 -20.63 -7.56 -0.59
CA GLU A 222 -19.23 -7.78 -0.22
C GLU A 222 -18.66 -9.06 -0.85
N GLU A 223 -19.43 -10.12 -0.91
CA GLU A 223 -18.98 -11.41 -1.41
C GLU A 223 -18.69 -11.35 -2.92
N GLN A 224 -19.63 -10.81 -3.70
CA GLN A 224 -19.45 -10.70 -5.15
C GLN A 224 -18.32 -9.75 -5.51
N PHE A 225 -18.24 -8.60 -4.82
CA PHE A 225 -17.21 -7.62 -5.07
C PHE A 225 -15.82 -8.14 -4.67
N THR A 226 -15.69 -8.82 -3.55
CA THR A 226 -14.44 -9.45 -3.12
C THR A 226 -13.99 -10.52 -4.10
N LYS A 227 -14.91 -11.37 -4.61
CA LYS A 227 -14.60 -12.38 -5.63
C LYS A 227 -14.09 -11.73 -6.93
N LEU A 228 -14.77 -10.68 -7.41
CA LEU A 228 -14.36 -9.95 -8.62
C LEU A 228 -12.99 -9.30 -8.43
N THR A 229 -12.80 -8.58 -7.34
CA THR A 229 -11.55 -7.91 -7.02
C THR A 229 -10.39 -8.87 -6.89
N ARG A 230 -10.60 -10.03 -6.25
CA ARG A 230 -9.59 -11.09 -6.16
C ARG A 230 -9.15 -11.56 -7.55
N LYS A 231 -10.09 -11.77 -8.48
CA LYS A 231 -9.76 -12.15 -9.86
C LYS A 231 -8.95 -11.07 -10.57
N ILE A 232 -9.37 -9.81 -10.46
CA ILE A 232 -8.67 -8.67 -11.08
C ILE A 232 -7.25 -8.57 -10.53
N ILE A 233 -7.05 -8.67 -9.22
CA ILE A 233 -5.73 -8.58 -8.59
C ILE A 233 -4.83 -9.75 -9.01
N LEU A 234 -5.37 -10.96 -9.13
CA LEU A 234 -4.60 -12.11 -9.60
C LEU A 234 -4.16 -11.94 -11.06
N ILE A 235 -5.05 -11.48 -11.95
CA ILE A 235 -4.72 -11.20 -13.35
C ILE A 235 -3.65 -10.10 -13.42
N LEU A 236 -3.86 -8.99 -12.72
CA LEU A 236 -2.88 -7.91 -12.63
C LEU A 236 -1.54 -8.42 -12.08
N GLY A 237 -1.58 -9.28 -11.05
CA GLY A 237 -0.40 -9.88 -10.45
C GLY A 237 0.40 -10.71 -11.45
N LEU A 238 -0.26 -11.53 -12.26
CA LEU A 238 0.40 -12.31 -13.31
C LEU A 238 1.03 -11.40 -14.36
N LEU A 239 0.34 -10.34 -14.78
CA LEU A 239 0.90 -9.34 -15.71
C LEU A 239 2.11 -8.63 -15.12
N CYS A 240 2.06 -8.26 -13.84
CA CYS A 240 3.19 -7.63 -13.14
C CYS A 240 4.39 -8.57 -13.03
N ILE A 241 4.18 -9.86 -12.73
CA ILE A 241 5.26 -10.87 -12.69
C ILE A 241 5.87 -11.03 -14.08
N ALA A 242 5.06 -11.16 -15.12
CA ALA A 242 5.55 -11.31 -16.50
C ALA A 242 6.36 -10.09 -16.95
N LYS A 243 5.84 -8.88 -16.73
CA LYS A 243 6.53 -7.62 -17.05
C LYS A 243 7.81 -7.46 -16.24
N GLY A 244 7.74 -7.58 -14.91
CA GLY A 244 8.89 -7.42 -14.03
C GLY A 244 9.97 -8.47 -14.28
N GLY A 245 9.59 -9.71 -14.55
CA GLY A 245 10.52 -10.78 -14.94
C GLY A 245 11.21 -10.48 -16.27
N SER A 246 10.48 -9.98 -17.27
CA SER A 246 11.06 -9.55 -18.55
C SER A 246 12.06 -8.41 -18.35
N ASP A 247 11.71 -7.41 -17.53
CA ASP A 247 12.59 -6.26 -17.27
C ASP A 247 13.89 -6.68 -16.57
N LEU A 248 13.83 -7.64 -15.62
CA LEU A 248 15.00 -8.16 -14.92
C LEU A 248 15.92 -9.04 -15.80
N ILE A 249 15.38 -9.67 -16.85
CA ILE A 249 16.20 -10.46 -17.80
C ILE A 249 16.91 -9.54 -18.81
N GLN A 250 16.35 -8.35 -19.07
CA GLN A 250 16.90 -7.39 -20.05
C GLN A 250 17.87 -6.37 -19.42
N ALA A 251 17.90 -6.27 -18.08
CA ALA A 251 18.80 -5.41 -17.31
C ALA A 251 20.18 -6.06 -17.11
#